data_755864774b0f78702928bdd24af8a75f
#
_entry.id   755864774b0f78702928bdd24af8a75f
#
_cell.length_a   1.000
_cell.length_b   1.000
_cell.length_c   1.000
_cell.angle_alpha   90.00
_cell.angle_beta   90.00
_cell.angle_gamma   90.00
#
_symmetry.space_group_name_H-M   'P 1'
#
loop_
_entity.id
_entity.type
_entity.pdbx_description
1 polymer ?
#
loop_
_entity_poly.entity_id
_entity_poly.type
_entity_poly.pdbx_seq_one_letter_code
_entity_poly.pdbx_strand_id
1 'polypeptide(L)'
;LQINPWFLFRLGESNFFAGPQVDLNYDHMYDPAKYLVDQPSYKAAGGTDKGYKNFSSGVGFLLTYDTRDVPANAYRGMYLDFRGMMYQKFLGSDNNFYRLEIDYRQYKTLRKRGVLAWTAQTKNVFGDVPLNKYALSGTPFDLRGYYMGQYRDKSSHVVMAEYRQMINTDKGNWVKRMLNHVGYVAWAGCGFMGPNPGKIEGVLPNMGVGLRIEVQPRMNVRLDLGRNMVNKQNLFYFNMTEAF
;
A
#
# COMPACT_ATOMS: atom_id res chain seq x y z
N LEU A 1 -5.25 19.44 -0.64
CA LEU A 1 -4.32 19.60 -1.76
C LEU A 1 -3.00 18.94 -1.39
N GLN A 2 -2.47 18.04 -2.26
CA GLN A 2 -1.18 17.40 -2.04
C GLN A 2 -0.30 17.53 -3.29
N ILE A 3 0.96 17.92 -3.08
CA ILE A 3 2.01 17.96 -4.10
C ILE A 3 3.18 17.14 -3.54
N ASN A 4 3.49 16.02 -4.17
CA ASN A 4 4.49 15.07 -3.67
C ASN A 4 5.41 14.59 -4.81
N PRO A 5 6.25 15.47 -5.37
CA PRO A 5 7.24 15.11 -6.38
C PRO A 5 8.40 14.33 -5.75
N TRP A 6 8.87 13.31 -6.50
CA TRP A 6 10.14 12.64 -6.21
C TRP A 6 10.94 12.48 -7.48
N PHE A 7 12.25 12.41 -7.34
CA PHE A 7 13.18 12.19 -8.43
C PHE A 7 14.07 10.99 -8.08
N LEU A 8 14.10 10.00 -8.96
CA LEU A 8 14.93 8.80 -8.78
C LEU A 8 15.99 8.77 -9.87
N PHE A 9 17.25 8.73 -9.45
CA PHE A 9 18.40 8.62 -10.32
C PHE A 9 19.01 7.22 -10.16
N ARG A 10 19.28 6.56 -11.27
CA ARG A 10 19.96 5.28 -11.26
C ARG A 10 21.39 5.44 -10.81
N LEU A 11 21.84 4.60 -9.89
CA LEU A 11 23.21 4.63 -9.37
C LEU A 11 24.14 3.78 -10.25
N GLY A 12 24.78 4.42 -11.20
CA GLY A 12 25.64 3.77 -12.20
C GLY A 12 24.83 2.76 -13.05
N GLU A 13 25.40 1.58 -13.30
CA GLU A 13 24.72 0.50 -14.03
C GLU A 13 24.00 -0.50 -13.11
N SER A 14 23.90 -0.20 -11.81
CA SER A 14 23.28 -1.05 -10.82
C SER A 14 21.75 -1.02 -10.91
N ASN A 15 21.08 -1.88 -10.13
CA ASN A 15 19.61 -1.88 -9.97
C ASN A 15 19.17 -1.00 -8.80
N PHE A 16 20.06 -0.15 -8.27
CA PHE A 16 19.75 0.83 -7.25
C PHE A 16 19.37 2.17 -7.86
N PHE A 17 18.35 2.77 -7.28
CA PHE A 17 17.90 4.12 -7.60
C PHE A 17 17.80 4.91 -6.29
N ALA A 18 18.20 6.15 -6.30
CA ALA A 18 18.14 7.02 -5.14
C ALA A 18 17.78 8.45 -5.53
N GLY A 19 17.17 9.18 -4.62
CA GLY A 19 16.90 10.58 -4.88
C GLY A 19 16.01 11.27 -3.85
N PRO A 20 15.84 12.59 -4.01
CA PRO A 20 15.07 13.41 -3.10
C PRO A 20 13.56 13.29 -3.33
N GLN A 21 12.81 13.58 -2.28
CA GLN A 21 11.37 13.74 -2.29
C GLN A 21 10.96 15.00 -1.53
N VAL A 22 9.91 15.66 -2.01
CA VAL A 22 9.25 16.77 -1.31
C VAL A 22 7.79 16.39 -1.13
N ASP A 23 7.18 16.68 0.01
CA ASP A 23 5.75 16.49 0.26
C ASP A 23 5.18 17.77 0.85
N LEU A 24 4.30 18.42 0.09
CA LEU A 24 3.52 19.57 0.52
C LEU A 24 2.06 19.12 0.56
N ASN A 25 1.47 19.14 1.74
CA ASN A 25 0.10 18.70 1.93
C ASN A 25 -0.68 19.72 2.76
N TYR A 26 -1.77 20.23 2.19
CA TYR A 26 -2.72 21.06 2.86
C TYR A 26 -4.06 20.34 2.98
N ASP A 27 -4.46 20.05 4.20
CA ASP A 27 -5.73 19.44 4.52
C ASP A 27 -6.66 20.46 5.19
N HIS A 28 -7.89 20.50 4.69
CA HIS A 28 -8.94 21.29 5.26
C HIS A 28 -10.23 20.46 5.26
N MET A 29 -10.69 20.12 6.45
CA MET A 29 -11.96 19.45 6.69
C MET A 29 -12.95 20.51 7.18
N TYR A 30 -14.09 20.61 6.53
CA TYR A 30 -15.21 21.48 6.90
C TYR A 30 -16.31 20.63 7.53
N ASP A 31 -17.07 21.21 8.43
CA ASP A 31 -18.30 20.64 8.98
C ASP A 31 -18.18 19.13 9.31
N PRO A 32 -17.27 18.77 10.24
CA PRO A 32 -17.04 17.38 10.58
C PRO A 32 -18.29 16.76 11.21
N ALA A 33 -18.59 15.52 10.85
CA ALA A 33 -19.69 14.80 11.46
C ALA A 33 -19.53 14.72 13.00
N LYS A 34 -20.62 14.85 13.74
CA LYS A 34 -20.63 14.92 15.21
C LYS A 34 -19.84 13.76 15.86
N TYR A 35 -19.99 12.54 15.33
CA TYR A 35 -19.26 11.38 15.85
C TYR A 35 -17.74 11.51 15.73
N LEU A 36 -17.24 12.27 14.74
CA LEU A 36 -15.81 12.52 14.56
C LEU A 36 -15.32 13.57 15.57
N VAL A 37 -16.10 14.63 15.78
CA VAL A 37 -15.78 15.71 16.76
C VAL A 37 -15.62 15.13 18.16
N ASP A 38 -16.37 14.10 18.51
CA ASP A 38 -16.33 13.47 19.83
C ASP A 38 -15.15 12.51 20.01
N GLN A 39 -14.43 12.15 18.94
CA GLN A 39 -13.30 11.24 19.03
C GLN A 39 -12.07 11.88 19.69
N PRO A 40 -11.46 11.23 20.70
CA PRO A 40 -10.27 11.76 21.38
C PRO A 40 -9.09 12.02 20.42
N SER A 41 -8.90 11.17 19.42
CA SER A 41 -7.84 11.31 18.41
C SER A 41 -8.01 12.54 17.53
N TYR A 42 -9.27 12.90 17.19
CA TYR A 42 -9.58 14.08 16.41
C TYR A 42 -9.31 15.36 17.22
N LYS A 43 -9.74 15.39 18.49
CA LYS A 43 -9.49 16.50 19.41
C LYS A 43 -7.99 16.67 19.70
N ALA A 44 -7.27 15.57 19.92
CA ALA A 44 -5.83 15.60 20.17
C ALA A 44 -5.03 16.13 18.96
N ALA A 45 -5.55 15.95 17.73
CA ALA A 45 -4.97 16.49 16.52
C ALA A 45 -5.34 17.96 16.25
N GLY A 46 -6.04 18.63 17.17
CA GLY A 46 -6.48 20.03 17.03
C GLY A 46 -7.78 20.20 16.24
N GLY A 47 -8.54 19.13 16.03
CA GLY A 47 -9.86 19.20 15.40
C GLY A 47 -10.92 19.82 16.30
N THR A 48 -11.80 20.63 15.71
CA THR A 48 -12.90 21.34 16.39
C THR A 48 -14.23 21.02 15.71
N ASP A 49 -15.33 21.49 16.29
CA ASP A 49 -16.66 21.46 15.68
C ASP A 49 -16.75 22.23 14.36
N LYS A 50 -15.86 23.22 14.14
CA LYS A 50 -15.76 24.02 12.90
C LYS A 50 -14.90 23.36 11.83
N GLY A 51 -14.16 22.30 12.18
CA GLY A 51 -13.31 21.59 11.25
C GLY A 51 -11.88 21.36 11.75
N TYR A 52 -11.04 20.95 10.80
CA TYR A 52 -9.63 20.67 11.02
C TYR A 52 -8.82 21.24 9.87
N LYS A 53 -7.72 21.90 10.18
CA LYS A 53 -6.76 22.42 9.19
C LYS A 53 -5.37 21.95 9.58
N ASN A 54 -4.59 21.55 8.59
CA ASN A 54 -3.18 21.23 8.79
C ASN A 54 -2.41 21.43 7.50
N PHE A 55 -1.24 22.05 7.61
CA PHE A 55 -0.26 22.11 6.54
C PHE A 55 0.98 21.32 6.94
N SER A 56 1.35 20.35 6.11
CA SER A 56 2.55 19.54 6.28
C SER A 56 3.50 19.82 5.13
N SER A 57 4.69 20.31 5.45
CA SER A 57 5.78 20.52 4.50
C SER A 57 6.98 19.70 4.92
N GLY A 58 7.43 18.79 4.05
CA GLY A 58 8.51 17.87 4.34
C GLY A 58 9.44 17.63 3.18
N VAL A 59 10.64 17.25 3.52
CA VAL A 59 11.68 16.80 2.58
C VAL A 59 12.13 15.41 2.96
N GLY A 60 12.57 14.64 1.99
CA GLY A 60 12.96 13.27 2.23
C GLY A 60 13.86 12.70 1.16
N PHE A 61 14.14 11.43 1.36
CA PHE A 61 15.03 10.65 0.52
C PHE A 61 14.43 9.28 0.26
N LEU A 62 14.59 8.79 -0.98
CA LEU A 62 14.21 7.45 -1.43
C LEU A 62 15.46 6.68 -1.83
N LEU A 63 15.44 5.39 -1.48
CA LEU A 63 16.39 4.40 -1.99
C LEU A 63 15.60 3.18 -2.43
N THR A 64 15.68 2.86 -3.72
CA THR A 64 14.93 1.76 -4.34
C THR A 64 15.90 0.78 -4.97
N TYR A 65 15.66 -0.52 -4.75
CA TYR A 65 16.32 -1.62 -5.48
C TYR A 65 15.26 -2.39 -6.24
N ASP A 66 15.36 -2.46 -7.57
CA ASP A 66 14.35 -3.11 -8.41
C ASP A 66 14.98 -4.02 -9.45
N THR A 67 14.69 -5.33 -9.32
CA THR A 67 15.10 -6.37 -10.26
C THR A 67 13.91 -7.10 -10.88
N ARG A 68 12.71 -6.55 -10.73
CA ARG A 68 11.50 -7.14 -11.31
C ARG A 68 11.60 -7.17 -12.84
N ASP A 69 11.16 -8.28 -13.41
CA ASP A 69 11.09 -8.43 -14.88
C ASP A 69 10.06 -7.50 -15.52
N VAL A 70 8.88 -7.34 -14.90
CA VAL A 70 7.84 -6.40 -15.31
C VAL A 70 7.16 -5.80 -14.07
N PRO A 71 7.33 -4.50 -13.78
CA PRO A 71 6.79 -3.89 -12.57
C PRO A 71 5.28 -4.05 -12.37
N ALA A 72 4.49 -4.02 -13.45
CA ALA A 72 3.02 -4.11 -13.39
C ALA A 72 2.50 -5.51 -13.04
N ASN A 73 3.28 -6.58 -13.37
CA ASN A 73 2.94 -7.97 -13.10
C ASN A 73 4.22 -8.81 -13.11
N ALA A 74 4.96 -8.73 -12.02
CA ALA A 74 6.23 -9.41 -11.89
C ALA A 74 6.06 -10.92 -11.71
N TYR A 75 6.86 -11.69 -12.45
CA TYR A 75 6.94 -13.14 -12.30
C TYR A 75 8.21 -13.57 -11.56
N ARG A 76 9.22 -12.72 -11.57
CA ARG A 76 10.51 -12.95 -10.90
C ARG A 76 11.15 -11.61 -10.53
N GLY A 77 12.10 -11.68 -9.61
CA GLY A 77 12.84 -10.53 -9.13
C GLY A 77 12.36 -10.04 -7.77
N MET A 78 12.90 -8.93 -7.35
CA MET A 78 12.69 -8.34 -6.04
C MET A 78 12.54 -6.82 -6.19
N TYR A 79 11.76 -6.25 -5.31
CA TYR A 79 11.63 -4.81 -5.12
C TYR A 79 11.82 -4.49 -3.64
N LEU A 80 12.68 -3.55 -3.34
CA LEU A 80 12.88 -2.99 -2.01
C LEU A 80 12.90 -1.48 -2.12
N ASP A 81 12.00 -0.81 -1.42
CA ASP A 81 11.89 0.64 -1.39
C ASP A 81 11.99 1.13 0.05
N PHE A 82 12.85 2.07 0.27
CA PHE A 82 13.03 2.77 1.53
C PHE A 82 12.72 4.25 1.33
N ARG A 83 11.86 4.81 2.18
CA ARG A 83 11.49 6.23 2.19
C ARG A 83 11.61 6.81 3.57
N GLY A 84 12.43 7.84 3.70
CA GLY A 84 12.53 8.64 4.91
C GLY A 84 12.09 10.07 4.64
N MET A 85 11.16 10.58 5.44
CA MET A 85 10.65 11.96 5.33
C MET A 85 10.77 12.68 6.66
N MET A 86 11.11 13.94 6.61
CA MET A 86 11.19 14.85 7.75
C MET A 86 10.28 16.05 7.50
N TYR A 87 9.38 16.31 8.44
CA TYR A 87 8.47 17.44 8.43
C TYR A 87 8.80 18.32 9.63
N GLN A 88 9.13 19.59 9.39
CA GLN A 88 9.61 20.47 10.44
C GLN A 88 9.00 21.87 10.28
N LYS A 89 8.78 22.56 11.38
CA LYS A 89 8.26 23.93 11.40
C LYS A 89 9.11 24.90 10.62
N PHE A 90 10.43 24.73 10.60
CA PHE A 90 11.32 25.57 9.80
C PHE A 90 11.18 25.37 8.28
N LEU A 91 10.55 24.25 7.84
CA LEU A 91 10.15 24.00 6.45
C LEU A 91 8.73 24.51 6.16
N GLY A 92 8.08 25.18 7.12
CA GLY A 92 6.70 25.66 7.02
C GLY A 92 5.63 24.68 7.45
N SER A 93 5.98 23.52 8.00
CA SER A 93 5.00 22.55 8.52
C SER A 93 4.39 23.03 9.84
N ASP A 94 3.12 22.77 10.08
CA ASP A 94 2.44 23.05 11.37
C ASP A 94 2.99 22.15 12.50
N ASN A 95 3.47 20.94 12.16
CA ASN A 95 3.90 19.93 13.11
C ASN A 95 5.33 19.46 12.84
N ASN A 96 6.02 18.99 13.90
CA ASN A 96 7.33 18.35 13.79
C ASN A 96 7.17 16.84 13.88
N PHE A 97 7.42 16.12 12.77
CA PHE A 97 7.34 14.66 12.74
C PHE A 97 8.23 14.06 11.65
N TYR A 98 8.42 12.76 11.74
CA TYR A 98 9.17 11.96 10.79
C TYR A 98 8.31 10.82 10.27
N ARG A 99 8.54 10.41 9.02
CA ARG A 99 7.91 9.24 8.41
C ARG A 99 8.96 8.33 7.83
N LEU A 100 8.86 7.05 8.14
CA LEU A 100 9.72 6.00 7.64
C LEU A 100 8.86 4.91 7.04
N GLU A 101 9.13 4.55 5.78
CA GLU A 101 8.46 3.47 5.07
C GLU A 101 9.48 2.52 4.45
N ILE A 102 9.18 1.23 4.54
CA ILE A 102 9.91 0.18 3.84
C ILE A 102 8.88 -0.70 3.14
N ASP A 103 9.10 -0.99 1.87
CA ASP A 103 8.28 -1.88 1.06
C ASP A 103 9.18 -2.93 0.41
N TYR A 104 9.06 -4.16 0.88
CA TYR A 104 9.76 -5.30 0.32
C TYR A 104 8.77 -6.21 -0.42
N ARG A 105 9.12 -6.60 -1.65
CA ARG A 105 8.34 -7.50 -2.49
C ARG A 105 9.26 -8.49 -3.16
N GLN A 106 8.85 -9.75 -3.21
CA GLN A 106 9.59 -10.82 -3.87
C GLN A 106 8.66 -11.64 -4.74
N TYR A 107 9.18 -12.09 -5.87
CA TYR A 107 8.43 -12.86 -6.86
C TYR A 107 9.21 -14.07 -7.30
N LYS A 108 8.56 -15.23 -7.33
CA LYS A 108 9.15 -16.48 -7.77
C LYS A 108 8.21 -17.24 -8.69
N THR A 109 8.66 -17.47 -9.93
CA THR A 109 7.92 -18.35 -10.86
C THR A 109 8.00 -19.79 -10.33
N LEU A 110 6.87 -20.41 -10.06
CA LEU A 110 6.77 -21.80 -9.63
C LEU A 110 6.40 -22.73 -10.80
N ARG A 111 5.54 -22.25 -11.70
CA ARG A 111 5.06 -22.99 -12.87
C ARG A 111 4.99 -22.07 -14.07
N LYS A 112 4.78 -22.62 -15.26
CA LYS A 112 4.49 -21.84 -16.46
C LYS A 112 3.28 -20.94 -16.21
N ARG A 113 3.50 -19.61 -16.27
CA ARG A 113 2.52 -18.56 -15.94
C ARG A 113 1.97 -18.61 -14.50
N GLY A 114 2.68 -19.29 -13.59
CA GLY A 114 2.35 -19.39 -12.17
C GLY A 114 3.41 -18.75 -11.28
N VAL A 115 3.01 -17.84 -10.38
CA VAL A 115 3.89 -17.02 -9.55
C VAL A 115 3.47 -17.11 -8.09
N LEU A 116 4.44 -17.31 -7.21
CA LEU A 116 4.33 -17.03 -5.79
C LEU A 116 4.95 -15.66 -5.54
N ALA A 117 4.15 -14.75 -5.03
CA ALA A 117 4.57 -13.41 -4.64
C ALA A 117 4.35 -13.21 -3.14
N TRP A 118 5.25 -12.48 -2.48
CA TRP A 118 5.04 -12.06 -1.09
C TRP A 118 5.57 -10.66 -0.88
N THR A 119 4.99 -9.98 0.10
CA THR A 119 5.36 -8.62 0.48
C THR A 119 5.44 -8.48 1.99
N ALA A 120 6.36 -7.63 2.43
CA ALA A 120 6.44 -7.14 3.80
C ALA A 120 6.59 -5.61 3.75
N GLN A 121 5.65 -4.90 4.33
CA GLN A 121 5.63 -3.45 4.34
C GLN A 121 5.61 -2.93 5.76
N THR A 122 6.30 -1.82 6.01
CA THR A 122 6.20 -1.09 7.27
C THR A 122 6.09 0.39 7.01
N LYS A 123 5.18 1.05 7.71
CA LYS A 123 4.96 2.49 7.68
C LYS A 123 4.94 2.98 9.11
N ASN A 124 5.84 3.87 9.46
CA ASN A 124 5.98 4.38 10.82
C ASN A 124 6.06 5.90 10.79
N VAL A 125 5.37 6.53 11.73
CA VAL A 125 5.42 7.98 11.94
C VAL A 125 5.74 8.29 13.39
N PHE A 126 6.60 9.28 13.62
CA PHE A 126 7.15 9.61 14.91
C PHE A 126 7.03 11.11 15.17
N GLY A 127 6.79 11.50 16.41
CA GLY A 127 6.68 12.91 16.81
C GLY A 127 5.25 13.40 16.92
N ASP A 128 5.05 14.69 16.66
CA ASP A 128 3.74 15.35 16.67
C ASP A 128 3.06 15.17 15.30
N VAL A 129 2.41 14.02 15.14
CA VAL A 129 1.84 13.58 13.84
C VAL A 129 0.43 14.11 13.67
N PRO A 130 0.13 14.85 12.60
CA PRO A 130 -1.23 15.29 12.29
C PRO A 130 -2.11 14.10 11.83
N LEU A 131 -3.42 14.22 12.03
CA LEU A 131 -4.41 13.15 11.83
C LEU A 131 -4.33 12.49 10.44
N ASN A 132 -4.08 13.28 9.40
CA ASN A 132 -4.00 12.86 8.01
C ASN A 132 -2.70 12.15 7.62
N LYS A 133 -1.68 12.17 8.50
CA LYS A 133 -0.36 11.56 8.25
C LYS A 133 -0.11 10.26 9.02
N TYR A 134 -1.11 9.78 9.78
CA TYR A 134 -1.02 8.45 10.42
C TYR A 134 -0.83 7.34 9.37
N ALA A 135 -0.19 6.26 9.76
CA ALA A 135 -0.08 5.06 8.94
C ALA A 135 -1.46 4.40 8.80
N LEU A 136 -1.92 4.27 7.56
CA LEU A 136 -3.21 3.69 7.21
C LEU A 136 -3.04 2.25 6.76
N SER A 137 -4.01 1.39 7.11
CA SER A 137 -4.14 0.03 6.60
C SER A 137 -5.52 -0.20 6.00
N GLY A 138 -5.59 -1.12 5.05
CA GLY A 138 -6.79 -1.42 4.28
C GLY A 138 -6.85 -0.64 2.97
N THR A 139 -6.22 -1.22 1.95
CA THR A 139 -6.27 -0.71 0.57
C THR A 139 -6.44 -1.88 -0.39
N PRO A 140 -6.79 -1.65 -1.66
CA PRO A 140 -6.78 -2.71 -2.68
C PRO A 140 -5.39 -3.33 -2.92
N PHE A 141 -4.33 -2.76 -2.38
CA PHE A 141 -2.93 -3.13 -2.62
C PHE A 141 -2.24 -3.71 -1.39
N ASP A 142 -2.85 -3.62 -0.22
CA ASP A 142 -2.35 -4.21 1.02
C ASP A 142 -3.38 -5.15 1.66
N LEU A 143 -4.03 -4.76 2.75
CA LEU A 143 -5.00 -5.60 3.47
C LEU A 143 -6.38 -5.61 2.79
N ARG A 144 -6.52 -6.34 1.68
CA ARG A 144 -7.80 -6.51 0.99
C ARG A 144 -8.85 -7.18 1.88
N GLY A 145 -10.03 -6.59 2.00
CA GLY A 145 -11.11 -6.98 2.91
C GLY A 145 -11.37 -5.93 3.99
N TYR A 146 -10.46 -4.96 4.14
CA TYR A 146 -10.64 -3.78 4.99
C TYR A 146 -10.95 -2.56 4.13
N TYR A 147 -11.81 -1.65 4.63
CA TYR A 147 -12.04 -0.37 3.97
C TYR A 147 -10.78 0.49 4.01
N MET A 148 -10.60 1.34 3.01
CA MET A 148 -9.44 2.22 2.93
C MET A 148 -9.34 3.13 4.15
N GLY A 149 -8.23 3.01 4.90
CA GLY A 149 -8.00 3.75 6.12
C GLY A 149 -8.94 3.40 7.28
N GLN A 150 -9.58 2.22 7.25
CA GLN A 150 -10.43 1.74 8.34
C GLN A 150 -9.66 1.67 9.66
N TYR A 151 -8.41 1.31 9.61
CA TYR A 151 -7.50 1.31 10.74
C TYR A 151 -6.34 2.26 10.48
N ARG A 152 -6.00 3.06 11.50
CA ARG A 152 -4.90 4.03 11.45
C ARG A 152 -4.21 4.11 12.79
N ASP A 153 -2.88 4.14 12.78
CA ASP A 153 -2.05 4.32 13.96
C ASP A 153 -0.69 4.93 13.55
N LYS A 154 0.20 5.14 14.50
CA LYS A 154 1.57 5.64 14.21
C LYS A 154 2.45 4.60 13.53
N SER A 155 2.16 3.31 13.71
CA SER A 155 2.88 2.21 13.08
C SER A 155 1.92 1.22 12.43
N SER A 156 2.25 0.80 11.21
CA SER A 156 1.54 -0.23 10.45
C SER A 156 2.55 -1.16 9.78
N HIS A 157 2.42 -2.45 10.02
CA HIS A 157 3.23 -3.49 9.40
C HIS A 157 2.29 -4.46 8.69
N VAL A 158 2.58 -4.81 7.46
CA VAL A 158 1.75 -5.70 6.64
C VAL A 158 2.64 -6.78 6.03
N VAL A 159 2.22 -8.03 6.18
CA VAL A 159 2.82 -9.17 5.48
C VAL A 159 1.74 -9.91 4.71
N MET A 160 2.01 -10.24 3.46
CA MET A 160 1.10 -11.01 2.62
C MET A 160 1.85 -11.97 1.71
N ALA A 161 1.20 -13.08 1.40
CA ALA A 161 1.61 -14.00 0.35
C ALA A 161 0.45 -14.26 -0.60
N GLU A 162 0.76 -14.37 -1.89
CA GLU A 162 -0.22 -14.51 -2.96
C GLU A 162 0.29 -15.50 -4.01
N TYR A 163 -0.54 -16.48 -4.36
CA TYR A 163 -0.28 -17.35 -5.50
C TYR A 163 -1.18 -16.96 -6.67
N ARG A 164 -0.58 -16.63 -7.80
CA ARG A 164 -1.21 -16.24 -9.07
C ARG A 164 -0.97 -17.31 -10.10
N GLN A 165 -2.01 -17.75 -10.80
CA GLN A 165 -1.90 -18.69 -11.90
C GLN A 165 -2.74 -18.25 -13.09
N MET A 166 -2.11 -17.98 -14.21
CA MET A 166 -2.81 -17.84 -15.49
C MET A 166 -3.00 -19.22 -16.11
N ILE A 167 -4.19 -19.48 -16.64
CA ILE A 167 -4.48 -20.71 -17.34
C ILE A 167 -3.54 -20.81 -18.55
N ASN A 168 -3.01 -22.00 -18.75
CA ASN A 168 -2.12 -22.29 -19.87
C ASN A 168 -2.62 -23.54 -20.59
N THR A 169 -3.37 -23.32 -21.66
CA THR A 169 -3.88 -24.38 -22.53
C THR A 169 -3.12 -24.37 -23.85
N ASP A 170 -3.04 -25.53 -24.51
CA ASP A 170 -2.51 -25.58 -25.87
C ASP A 170 -3.35 -24.72 -26.81
N LYS A 171 -2.69 -24.13 -27.83
CA LYS A 171 -3.37 -23.36 -28.85
C LYS A 171 -4.32 -24.28 -29.62
N GLY A 172 -5.60 -24.21 -29.32
CA GLY A 172 -6.66 -25.00 -29.93
C GLY A 172 -7.77 -24.12 -30.47
N ASN A 173 -9.01 -24.52 -30.22
CA ASN A 173 -10.20 -23.78 -30.60
C ASN A 173 -10.26 -22.41 -29.88
N TRP A 174 -11.23 -21.59 -30.26
CA TRP A 174 -11.40 -20.22 -29.72
C TRP A 174 -11.60 -20.19 -28.18
N VAL A 175 -12.25 -21.20 -27.60
CA VAL A 175 -12.45 -21.32 -26.15
C VAL A 175 -11.11 -21.45 -25.42
N LYS A 176 -10.21 -22.29 -25.89
CA LYS A 176 -8.86 -22.46 -25.30
C LYS A 176 -8.05 -21.16 -25.41
N ARG A 177 -8.20 -20.42 -26.51
CA ARG A 177 -7.57 -19.10 -26.65
C ARG A 177 -8.10 -18.10 -25.63
N MET A 178 -9.41 -18.04 -25.43
CA MET A 178 -10.01 -17.19 -24.38
C MET A 178 -9.53 -17.58 -22.98
N LEU A 179 -9.50 -18.87 -22.65
CA LEU A 179 -9.04 -19.37 -21.35
C LEU A 179 -7.58 -18.98 -21.06
N ASN A 180 -6.72 -18.88 -22.07
CA ASN A 180 -5.34 -18.44 -21.89
C ASN A 180 -5.21 -16.97 -21.39
N HIS A 181 -6.26 -16.17 -21.51
CA HIS A 181 -6.33 -14.82 -20.95
C HIS A 181 -6.92 -14.78 -19.54
N VAL A 182 -7.34 -15.92 -19.01
CA VAL A 182 -7.96 -16.01 -17.68
C VAL A 182 -6.98 -16.62 -16.69
N GLY A 183 -7.03 -16.17 -15.46
CA GLY A 183 -6.27 -16.69 -14.35
C GLY A 183 -7.01 -16.55 -13.03
N TYR A 184 -6.42 -17.08 -12.00
CA TYR A 184 -6.93 -16.98 -10.63
C TYR A 184 -5.81 -16.65 -9.66
N VAL A 185 -6.20 -16.14 -8.52
CA VAL A 185 -5.32 -15.80 -7.41
C VAL A 185 -5.93 -16.23 -6.10
N ALA A 186 -5.09 -16.62 -5.16
CA ALA A 186 -5.45 -16.77 -3.76
C ALA A 186 -4.36 -16.13 -2.90
N TRP A 187 -4.76 -15.45 -1.82
CA TRP A 187 -3.83 -14.80 -0.90
C TRP A 187 -4.26 -14.94 0.54
N ALA A 188 -3.28 -14.79 1.41
CA ALA A 188 -3.48 -14.58 2.83
C ALA A 188 -2.45 -13.55 3.33
N GLY A 189 -2.82 -12.81 4.35
CA GLY A 189 -1.96 -11.80 4.94
C GLY A 189 -2.41 -11.40 6.33
N CYS A 190 -1.56 -10.59 6.96
CA CYS A 190 -1.83 -10.02 8.26
C CYS A 190 -1.23 -8.62 8.37
N GLY A 191 -2.01 -7.70 8.92
CA GLY A 191 -1.54 -6.39 9.35
C GLY A 191 -1.35 -6.34 10.85
N PHE A 192 -0.39 -5.53 11.29
CA PHE A 192 -0.11 -5.28 12.69
C PHE A 192 -0.02 -3.76 12.89
N MET A 193 -0.74 -3.24 13.87
CA MET A 193 -0.80 -1.80 14.10
C MET A 193 -0.54 -1.47 15.56
N GLY A 194 0.02 -0.30 15.81
CA GLY A 194 0.30 0.16 17.16
C GLY A 194 0.87 1.59 17.23
N PRO A 195 1.02 2.13 18.44
CA PRO A 195 1.48 3.50 18.65
C PRO A 195 2.98 3.70 18.35
N ASN A 196 3.73 2.62 18.21
CA ASN A 196 5.14 2.62 17.79
C ASN A 196 5.52 1.26 17.20
N PRO A 197 6.65 1.13 16.47
CA PRO A 197 7.03 -0.11 15.79
C PRO A 197 7.18 -1.34 16.69
N GLY A 198 7.51 -1.15 17.97
CA GLY A 198 7.71 -2.25 18.93
C GLY A 198 6.47 -2.64 19.73
N LYS A 199 5.36 -1.89 19.61
CA LYS A 199 4.14 -2.16 20.36
C LYS A 199 2.97 -2.42 19.41
N ILE A 200 2.53 -3.68 19.35
CA ILE A 200 1.41 -4.10 18.55
C ILE A 200 0.15 -4.14 19.41
N GLU A 201 -0.87 -3.38 19.01
CA GLU A 201 -2.18 -3.33 19.69
C GLU A 201 -3.32 -3.88 18.80
N GLY A 202 -3.13 -3.89 17.50
CA GLY A 202 -4.10 -4.42 16.54
C GLY A 202 -3.49 -5.46 15.62
N VAL A 203 -4.22 -6.57 15.41
CA VAL A 203 -3.87 -7.63 14.46
C VAL A 203 -5.00 -7.78 13.46
N LEU A 204 -4.68 -7.66 12.18
CA LEU A 204 -5.64 -7.53 11.08
C LEU A 204 -5.43 -8.64 10.03
N PRO A 205 -5.83 -9.89 10.32
CA PRO A 205 -5.69 -10.97 9.36
C PRO A 205 -6.72 -10.84 8.23
N ASN A 206 -6.28 -11.17 7.01
CA ASN A 206 -7.12 -11.19 5.82
C ASN A 206 -6.76 -12.36 4.91
N MET A 207 -7.74 -12.74 4.08
CA MET A 207 -7.54 -13.70 2.99
C MET A 207 -8.50 -13.39 1.86
N GLY A 208 -8.27 -14.01 0.72
CA GLY A 208 -9.21 -13.87 -0.39
C GLY A 208 -8.79 -14.63 -1.62
N VAL A 209 -9.67 -14.52 -2.60
CA VAL A 209 -9.50 -15.13 -3.93
C VAL A 209 -9.87 -14.11 -5.00
N GLY A 210 -9.37 -14.30 -6.21
CA GLY A 210 -9.72 -13.40 -7.30
C GLY A 210 -9.51 -14.01 -8.67
N LEU A 211 -10.04 -13.33 -9.65
CA LEU A 211 -9.87 -13.63 -11.07
C LEU A 211 -8.91 -12.64 -11.70
N ARG A 212 -8.24 -13.09 -12.73
CA ARG A 212 -7.36 -12.31 -13.59
C ARG A 212 -7.81 -12.43 -15.03
N ILE A 213 -7.89 -11.30 -15.72
CA ILE A 213 -8.17 -11.25 -17.15
C ILE A 213 -7.04 -10.47 -17.81
N GLU A 214 -6.20 -11.17 -18.55
CA GLU A 214 -5.09 -10.56 -19.28
C GLU A 214 -5.61 -9.82 -20.51
N VAL A 215 -5.56 -8.50 -20.47
CA VAL A 215 -6.00 -7.63 -21.58
C VAL A 215 -4.85 -7.28 -22.53
N GLN A 216 -3.63 -7.27 -22.02
CA GLN A 216 -2.39 -7.16 -22.77
C GLN A 216 -1.33 -8.05 -22.11
N PRO A 217 -0.26 -8.45 -22.81
CA PRO A 217 0.79 -9.24 -22.20
C PRO A 217 1.29 -8.61 -20.89
N ARG A 218 1.14 -9.33 -19.80
CA ARG A 218 1.55 -8.90 -18.44
C ARG A 218 0.75 -7.71 -17.87
N MET A 219 -0.42 -7.42 -18.42
CA MET A 219 -1.36 -6.45 -17.85
C MET A 219 -2.72 -7.12 -17.63
N ASN A 220 -3.06 -7.28 -16.35
CA ASN A 220 -4.28 -7.95 -15.93
C ASN A 220 -5.33 -6.95 -15.42
N VAL A 221 -6.58 -7.18 -15.79
CA VAL A 221 -7.73 -6.73 -14.99
C VAL A 221 -7.89 -7.71 -13.84
N ARG A 222 -8.06 -7.17 -12.66
CA ARG A 222 -8.13 -7.87 -11.38
C ARG A 222 -9.51 -7.73 -10.76
N LEU A 223 -10.12 -8.86 -10.42
CA LEU A 223 -11.38 -8.96 -9.70
C LEU A 223 -11.10 -9.74 -8.42
N ASP A 224 -11.06 -9.08 -7.28
CA ASP A 224 -10.69 -9.67 -6.01
C ASP A 224 -11.86 -9.65 -5.02
N LEU A 225 -12.07 -10.76 -4.32
CA LEU A 225 -12.97 -10.87 -3.17
C LEU A 225 -12.12 -11.09 -1.92
N GLY A 226 -11.94 -10.04 -1.13
CA GLY A 226 -11.19 -10.04 0.11
C GLY A 226 -12.09 -10.17 1.34
N ARG A 227 -11.66 -10.99 2.30
CA ARG A 227 -12.33 -11.17 3.59
C ARG A 227 -11.50 -10.62 4.72
N ASN A 228 -12.09 -9.73 5.48
CA ASN A 228 -11.62 -9.26 6.78
C ASN A 228 -11.98 -10.30 7.85
N MET A 229 -10.98 -10.86 8.51
CA MET A 229 -11.20 -11.91 9.51
C MET A 229 -11.58 -11.36 10.90
N VAL A 230 -11.38 -10.08 11.16
CA VAL A 230 -11.77 -9.43 12.44
C VAL A 230 -13.29 -9.23 12.47
N ASN A 231 -13.84 -8.53 11.47
CA ASN A 231 -15.27 -8.20 11.41
C ASN A 231 -16.06 -9.14 10.49
N LYS A 232 -15.40 -10.13 9.89
CA LYS A 232 -16.00 -11.09 8.94
C LYS A 232 -16.65 -10.41 7.71
N GLN A 233 -16.20 -9.22 7.34
CA GLN A 233 -16.67 -8.47 6.17
C GLN A 233 -16.01 -9.00 4.90
N ASN A 234 -16.76 -8.91 3.79
CA ASN A 234 -16.23 -9.20 2.47
C ASN A 234 -16.26 -7.91 1.64
N LEU A 235 -15.18 -7.63 0.93
CA LEU A 235 -15.10 -6.50 0.00
C LEU A 235 -14.68 -6.99 -1.38
N PHE A 236 -15.33 -6.44 -2.38
CA PHE A 236 -15.01 -6.68 -3.78
C PHE A 236 -14.16 -5.53 -4.32
N TYR A 237 -13.13 -5.86 -5.08
CA TYR A 237 -12.24 -4.91 -5.71
C TYR A 237 -12.15 -5.15 -7.21
N PHE A 238 -12.21 -4.06 -7.95
CA PHE A 238 -11.94 -4.02 -9.38
C PHE A 238 -10.74 -3.09 -9.61
N ASN A 239 -9.66 -3.60 -10.16
CA ASN A 239 -8.44 -2.83 -10.43
C ASN A 239 -7.72 -3.35 -11.67
N MET A 240 -6.81 -2.54 -12.20
CA MET A 240 -5.81 -2.98 -13.19
C MET A 240 -4.48 -3.24 -12.47
N THR A 241 -3.64 -4.07 -13.04
CA THR A 241 -2.36 -4.55 -12.50
C THR A 241 -2.50 -5.47 -11.28
N GLU A 242 -1.39 -5.97 -10.75
CA GLU A 242 -1.40 -6.81 -9.56
C GLU A 242 -1.37 -5.97 -8.26
N ALA A 243 -1.63 -6.60 -7.13
CA ALA A 243 -1.71 -5.90 -5.84
C ALA A 243 -0.34 -5.39 -5.38
N PHE A 244 0.72 -6.12 -5.67
CA PHE A 244 2.11 -5.76 -5.37
C PHE A 244 3.07 -6.48 -6.30
#